data_2a9775a3a4d5ca91f1b16c035e19436d
#
_entry.id   2a9775a3a4d5ca91f1b16c035e19436d
#
_cell.length_a   1.000
_cell.length_b   1.000
_cell.length_c   1.000
_cell.angle_alpha   90.00
_cell.angle_beta   90.00
_cell.angle_gamma   90.00
#
_symmetry.space_group_name_H-M   'P 1'
#
loop_
_entity.id
_entity.type
_entity.pdbx_description
1 polymer ?
#
loop_
_entity_poly.entity_id
_entity_poly.type
_entity_poly.pdbx_seq_one_letter_code
_entity_poly.pdbx_strand_id
1 'polypeptide(L)'
;MNEIDSAATPNGPWLRHSRRTAYENPWITIWHDEVSRPDGSPGIYGLVHFANLAAGVVVLDEDDRVLLVGQHRYALGHVSWEIPEGGVPSGETALEGIRRELREETGVEASEWGELVRLHLSNSVTDEAGVLYVARGLSHGTSQPEPTEQIEVRWVPFDEALAMVGDGRISDAMTIIGLQRVALERLGAVAVVRDAATGPASLPRHEP
;
A
#
# COMPACT_ATOMS: atom_id res chain seq x y z
N MET A 1 30.84 4.58 -10.57
CA MET A 1 31.41 3.23 -10.75
C MET A 1 30.75 2.41 -9.67
N ASN A 2 29.61 1.79 -10.01
CA ASN A 2 28.75 1.13 -9.02
C ASN A 2 29.42 -0.18 -8.60
N GLU A 3 29.55 -0.38 -7.30
CA GLU A 3 30.09 -1.62 -6.72
C GLU A 3 29.27 -2.80 -7.22
N ILE A 4 29.96 -3.75 -7.84
CA ILE A 4 29.41 -5.07 -8.17
C ILE A 4 29.60 -5.89 -6.89
N ASP A 5 28.52 -6.16 -6.19
CA ASP A 5 28.54 -7.15 -5.10
C ASP A 5 28.96 -8.51 -5.70
N SER A 6 30.16 -8.97 -5.32
CA SER A 6 30.82 -10.10 -5.99
C SER A 6 30.51 -11.46 -5.36
N ALA A 7 29.71 -11.52 -4.29
CA ALA A 7 29.33 -12.75 -3.63
C ALA A 7 27.98 -13.27 -4.15
N ALA A 8 27.97 -14.49 -4.71
CA ALA A 8 26.72 -15.14 -5.14
C ALA A 8 25.80 -15.36 -3.94
N THR A 9 24.58 -14.78 -3.99
CA THR A 9 23.64 -14.76 -2.87
C THR A 9 22.43 -15.64 -3.20
N PRO A 10 22.14 -16.68 -2.40
CA PRO A 10 20.92 -17.46 -2.55
C PRO A 10 19.66 -16.64 -2.27
N ASN A 11 18.64 -16.82 -3.12
CA ASN A 11 17.29 -16.28 -2.91
C ASN A 11 16.28 -17.41 -3.22
N GLY A 12 15.95 -18.22 -2.22
CA GLY A 12 15.19 -19.45 -2.41
C GLY A 12 15.85 -20.37 -3.43
N PRO A 13 15.15 -20.79 -4.52
CA PRO A 13 15.74 -21.63 -5.56
C PRO A 13 16.56 -20.84 -6.59
N TRP A 14 16.64 -19.52 -6.49
CA TRP A 14 17.44 -18.66 -7.34
C TRP A 14 18.80 -18.40 -6.72
N LEU A 15 19.79 -18.10 -7.58
CA LEU A 15 21.11 -17.66 -7.14
C LEU A 15 21.43 -16.32 -7.82
N ARG A 16 21.53 -15.24 -7.04
CA ARG A 16 21.95 -13.93 -7.53
C ARG A 16 23.48 -13.88 -7.61
N HIS A 17 24.02 -13.65 -8.79
CA HIS A 17 25.46 -13.53 -9.05
C HIS A 17 25.97 -12.10 -8.93
N SER A 18 25.16 -11.15 -9.38
CA SER A 18 25.48 -9.72 -9.25
C SER A 18 24.19 -8.89 -9.28
N ARG A 19 24.26 -7.71 -8.72
CA ARG A 19 23.23 -6.68 -8.75
C ARG A 19 23.82 -5.36 -9.19
N ARG A 20 23.10 -4.62 -10.03
CA ARG A 20 23.40 -3.23 -10.34
C ARG A 20 22.13 -2.40 -10.34
N THR A 21 22.23 -1.14 -9.92
CA THR A 21 21.16 -0.16 -10.07
C THR A 21 21.02 0.20 -11.55
N ALA A 22 19.84 0.00 -12.10
CA ALA A 22 19.49 0.39 -13.48
C ALA A 22 18.84 1.78 -13.53
N TYR A 23 18.06 2.13 -12.50
CA TYR A 23 17.43 3.43 -12.32
C TYR A 23 17.15 3.68 -10.85
N GLU A 24 17.19 4.93 -10.41
CA GLU A 24 16.90 5.34 -9.03
C GLU A 24 16.29 6.73 -8.99
N ASN A 25 15.34 6.91 -8.07
CA ASN A 25 14.78 8.20 -7.68
C ASN A 25 14.34 8.12 -6.19
N PRO A 26 13.80 9.20 -5.57
CA PRO A 26 13.43 9.17 -4.14
C PRO A 26 12.40 8.11 -3.73
N TRP A 27 11.64 7.55 -4.67
CA TRP A 27 10.55 6.61 -4.39
C TRP A 27 10.87 5.17 -4.71
N ILE A 28 11.67 4.94 -5.79
CA ILE A 28 11.98 3.59 -6.27
C ILE A 28 13.43 3.44 -6.68
N THR A 29 13.95 2.22 -6.51
CA THR A 29 15.19 1.76 -7.14
C THR A 29 14.88 0.58 -8.04
N ILE A 30 15.34 0.60 -9.29
CA ILE A 30 15.23 -0.55 -10.18
C ILE A 30 16.58 -1.27 -10.21
N TRP A 31 16.60 -2.51 -9.74
CA TRP A 31 17.77 -3.37 -9.80
C TRP A 31 17.72 -4.31 -10.99
N HIS A 32 18.89 -4.51 -11.58
CA HIS A 32 19.13 -5.54 -12.57
C HIS A 32 20.05 -6.59 -11.96
N ASP A 33 19.54 -7.80 -11.78
CA ASP A 33 20.27 -8.93 -11.21
C ASP A 33 20.63 -9.93 -12.32
N GLU A 34 21.91 -10.37 -12.33
CA GLU A 34 22.32 -11.56 -13.06
C GLU A 34 22.09 -12.76 -12.15
N VAL A 35 21.33 -13.75 -12.62
CA VAL A 35 20.87 -14.84 -11.78
C VAL A 35 21.06 -16.22 -12.45
N SER A 36 21.15 -17.28 -11.63
CA SER A 36 20.78 -18.62 -12.06
C SER A 36 19.33 -18.91 -11.68
N ARG A 37 18.55 -19.40 -12.64
CA ARG A 37 17.17 -19.83 -12.41
C ARG A 37 17.12 -21.13 -11.61
N PRO A 38 15.94 -21.57 -11.13
CA PRO A 38 15.78 -22.82 -10.39
C PRO A 38 16.26 -24.09 -11.12
N ASP A 39 16.27 -24.06 -12.46
CA ASP A 39 16.78 -25.16 -13.31
C ASP A 39 18.30 -25.07 -13.56
N GLY A 40 18.98 -24.08 -12.94
CA GLY A 40 20.41 -23.83 -13.11
C GLY A 40 20.76 -23.00 -14.35
N SER A 41 19.82 -22.71 -15.24
CA SER A 41 20.08 -21.90 -16.43
C SER A 41 20.36 -20.44 -16.09
N PRO A 42 21.26 -19.75 -16.83
CA PRO A 42 21.52 -18.33 -16.62
C PRO A 42 20.31 -17.47 -17.01
N GLY A 43 20.12 -16.36 -16.30
CA GLY A 43 19.05 -15.43 -16.56
C GLY A 43 19.30 -14.06 -15.95
N ILE A 44 18.33 -13.15 -16.15
CA ILE A 44 18.28 -11.86 -15.52
C ILE A 44 17.00 -11.73 -14.71
N TYR A 45 17.02 -10.89 -13.67
CA TYR A 45 15.83 -10.48 -12.92
C TYR A 45 15.82 -8.95 -12.76
N GLY A 46 14.72 -8.32 -13.17
CA GLY A 46 14.48 -6.89 -12.92
C GLY A 46 13.60 -6.77 -11.69
N LEU A 47 14.07 -6.11 -10.64
CA LEU A 47 13.33 -5.89 -9.40
C LEU A 47 13.12 -4.40 -9.17
N VAL A 48 11.86 -4.00 -8.95
CA VAL A 48 11.52 -2.65 -8.50
C VAL A 48 11.41 -2.65 -6.98
N HIS A 49 12.32 -1.94 -6.33
CA HIS A 49 12.34 -1.73 -4.89
C HIS A 49 11.64 -0.41 -4.54
N PHE A 50 10.69 -0.46 -3.61
CA PHE A 50 9.99 0.72 -3.10
C PHE A 50 10.61 1.21 -1.78
N ALA A 51 10.93 2.50 -1.72
CA ALA A 51 11.53 3.12 -0.53
C ALA A 51 10.58 3.10 0.68
N ASN A 52 9.28 3.25 0.45
CA ASN A 52 8.25 3.34 1.47
C ASN A 52 7.37 2.08 1.53
N LEU A 53 6.78 1.84 2.71
CA LEU A 53 5.66 0.91 2.86
C LEU A 53 4.39 1.61 2.39
N ALA A 54 3.54 0.94 1.62
CA ALA A 54 2.21 1.47 1.32
C ALA A 54 1.26 1.24 2.52
N ALA A 55 0.51 2.25 2.92
CA ALA A 55 -0.54 2.11 3.93
C ALA A 55 -1.83 2.75 3.43
N GLY A 56 -2.97 2.08 3.69
CA GLY A 56 -4.29 2.59 3.33
C GLY A 56 -5.31 2.38 4.45
N VAL A 57 -6.40 3.15 4.43
CA VAL A 57 -7.43 3.05 5.46
C VAL A 57 -8.85 3.14 4.90
N VAL A 58 -9.68 2.16 5.24
CA VAL A 58 -11.13 2.24 5.06
C VAL A 58 -11.73 3.02 6.21
N VAL A 59 -12.13 4.26 5.97
CA VAL A 59 -12.73 5.15 6.97
C VAL A 59 -14.24 5.05 6.88
N LEU A 60 -14.90 4.70 7.99
CA LEU A 60 -16.34 4.52 8.06
C LEU A 60 -16.96 5.47 9.09
N ASP A 61 -17.97 6.22 8.66
CA ASP A 61 -18.74 7.08 9.54
C ASP A 61 -19.95 6.36 10.18
N GLU A 62 -20.71 7.09 11.01
CA GLU A 62 -21.89 6.59 11.71
C GLU A 62 -23.08 6.29 10.77
N ASP A 63 -23.13 6.91 9.59
CA ASP A 63 -24.13 6.70 8.55
C ASP A 63 -23.75 5.55 7.59
N ASP A 64 -22.72 4.78 7.93
CA ASP A 64 -22.21 3.67 7.12
C ASP A 64 -21.72 4.11 5.72
N ARG A 65 -21.12 5.30 5.65
CA ARG A 65 -20.46 5.80 4.45
C ARG A 65 -18.95 5.59 4.56
N VAL A 66 -18.31 5.32 3.44
CA VAL A 66 -16.85 5.24 3.30
C VAL A 66 -16.31 6.53 2.71
N LEU A 67 -15.18 6.98 3.24
CA LEU A 67 -14.44 8.11 2.69
C LEU A 67 -13.60 7.63 1.52
N LEU A 68 -13.80 8.27 0.36
CA LEU A 68 -12.97 8.06 -0.83
C LEU A 68 -12.27 9.36 -1.21
N VAL A 69 -11.08 9.22 -1.74
CA VAL A 69 -10.26 10.29 -2.33
C VAL A 69 -10.15 10.06 -3.83
N GLY A 70 -10.33 11.11 -4.60
CA GLY A 70 -10.16 11.10 -6.06
C GLY A 70 -8.89 11.85 -6.42
N GLN A 71 -7.93 11.17 -7.04
CA GLN A 71 -6.66 11.75 -7.45
C GLN A 71 -6.32 11.36 -8.89
N HIS A 72 -5.78 12.31 -9.67
CA HIS A 72 -5.25 12.00 -10.99
C HIS A 72 -3.94 11.22 -10.88
N ARG A 73 -3.97 9.93 -11.20
CA ARG A 73 -2.77 9.08 -11.20
C ARG A 73 -2.05 9.21 -12.53
N TYR A 74 -0.83 9.78 -12.51
CA TYR A 74 -0.01 10.00 -13.71
C TYR A 74 0.19 8.73 -14.53
N ALA A 75 0.46 7.60 -13.86
CA ALA A 75 0.67 6.31 -14.52
C ALA A 75 -0.57 5.77 -15.24
N LEU A 76 -1.78 6.11 -14.76
CA LEU A 76 -3.05 5.68 -15.34
C LEU A 76 -3.60 6.67 -16.38
N GLY A 77 -3.21 7.95 -16.30
CA GLY A 77 -3.70 9.01 -17.16
C GLY A 77 -5.15 9.45 -16.90
N HIS A 78 -5.71 9.06 -15.75
CA HIS A 78 -7.08 9.45 -15.35
C HIS A 78 -7.21 9.55 -13.82
N VAL A 79 -8.36 10.08 -13.37
CA VAL A 79 -8.70 10.12 -11.94
C VAL A 79 -9.03 8.72 -11.45
N SER A 80 -8.37 8.29 -10.39
CA SER A 80 -8.67 7.06 -9.65
C SER A 80 -9.41 7.42 -8.35
N TRP A 81 -10.43 6.64 -8.00
CA TRP A 81 -11.13 6.71 -6.72
C TRP A 81 -10.58 5.65 -5.79
N GLU A 82 -10.07 6.08 -4.66
CA GLU A 82 -9.27 5.27 -3.74
C GLU A 82 -9.68 5.53 -2.29
N ILE A 83 -9.36 4.63 -1.38
CA ILE A 83 -9.32 4.95 0.04
C ILE A 83 -8.17 5.92 0.31
N PRO A 84 -8.17 6.72 1.40
CA PRO A 84 -6.98 7.44 1.81
C PRO A 84 -5.80 6.49 1.96
N GLU A 85 -4.69 6.79 1.28
CA GLU A 85 -3.50 5.93 1.24
C GLU A 85 -2.23 6.74 0.95
N GLY A 86 -1.10 6.26 1.48
CA GLY A 86 0.16 6.94 1.24
C GLY A 86 1.38 6.12 1.62
N GLY A 87 2.54 6.71 1.40
CA GLY A 87 3.84 6.11 1.67
C GLY A 87 4.29 6.35 3.11
N VAL A 88 4.66 5.29 3.80
CA VAL A 88 5.21 5.33 5.16
C VAL A 88 6.72 5.17 5.08
N PRO A 89 7.50 6.22 5.40
CA PRO A 89 8.95 6.16 5.35
C PRO A 89 9.51 5.28 6.47
N SER A 90 10.78 4.86 6.30
CA SER A 90 11.50 4.14 7.34
C SER A 90 11.61 4.99 8.61
N GLY A 91 11.30 4.38 9.79
CA GLY A 91 11.30 5.06 11.09
C GLY A 91 9.92 5.51 11.57
N GLU A 92 8.90 5.50 10.73
CA GLU A 92 7.50 5.68 11.10
C GLU A 92 6.80 4.32 11.13
N THR A 93 5.91 4.09 12.09
CA THR A 93 5.06 2.89 12.07
C THR A 93 3.97 3.04 11.00
N ALA A 94 3.50 1.92 10.45
CA ALA A 94 2.44 1.95 9.44
C ALA A 94 1.17 2.67 9.93
N LEU A 95 0.83 2.51 11.22
CA LEU A 95 -0.32 3.18 11.81
C LEU A 95 -0.11 4.69 11.98
N GLU A 96 1.08 5.13 12.38
CA GLU A 96 1.41 6.56 12.46
C GLU A 96 1.34 7.20 11.07
N GLY A 97 1.95 6.56 10.07
CA GLY A 97 1.93 7.05 8.68
C GLY A 97 0.52 7.20 8.13
N ILE A 98 -0.32 6.17 8.24
CA ILE A 98 -1.69 6.28 7.69
C ILE A 98 -2.58 7.26 8.47
N ARG A 99 -2.33 7.48 9.77
CA ARG A 99 -3.00 8.55 10.52
C ARG A 99 -2.61 9.94 10.03
N ARG A 100 -1.34 10.12 9.71
CA ARG A 100 -0.81 11.37 9.14
C ARG A 100 -1.45 11.62 7.77
N GLU A 101 -1.41 10.64 6.85
CA GLU A 101 -1.99 10.73 5.50
C GLU A 101 -3.49 11.06 5.56
N LEU A 102 -4.27 10.32 6.35
CA LEU A 102 -5.70 10.58 6.50
C LEU A 102 -5.99 12.03 6.90
N ARG A 103 -5.24 12.55 7.87
CA ARG A 103 -5.41 13.93 8.32
C ARG A 103 -4.97 14.94 7.26
N GLU A 104 -3.85 14.71 6.58
CA GLU A 104 -3.30 15.61 5.55
C GLU A 104 -4.23 15.68 4.34
N GLU A 105 -4.65 14.55 3.79
CA GLU A 105 -5.51 14.47 2.63
C GLU A 105 -6.94 14.96 2.89
N THR A 106 -7.52 14.62 4.03
CA THR A 106 -8.97 14.74 4.25
C THR A 106 -9.37 15.62 5.44
N GLY A 107 -8.45 15.92 6.35
CA GLY A 107 -8.74 16.58 7.61
C GLY A 107 -9.50 15.69 8.61
N VAL A 108 -9.69 14.40 8.32
CA VAL A 108 -10.37 13.46 9.20
C VAL A 108 -9.36 12.82 10.16
N GLU A 109 -9.76 12.69 11.43
CA GLU A 109 -9.07 11.91 12.44
C GLU A 109 -10.01 10.84 12.99
N ALA A 110 -9.47 9.74 13.49
CA ALA A 110 -10.24 8.63 14.03
C ALA A 110 -9.68 8.15 15.37
N SER A 111 -10.57 7.73 16.27
CA SER A 111 -10.20 7.20 17.60
C SER A 111 -10.09 5.67 17.64
N GLU A 112 -10.75 4.97 16.73
CA GLU A 112 -10.77 3.51 16.66
C GLU A 112 -10.09 3.02 15.39
N TRP A 113 -9.10 2.12 15.56
CA TRP A 113 -8.29 1.58 14.46
C TRP A 113 -8.19 0.07 14.55
N GLY A 114 -8.25 -0.59 13.40
CA GLY A 114 -8.05 -2.02 13.29
C GLY A 114 -7.24 -2.37 12.04
N GLU A 115 -6.26 -3.27 12.17
CA GLU A 115 -5.52 -3.79 11.02
C GLU A 115 -6.39 -4.80 10.27
N LEU A 116 -6.63 -4.58 8.98
CA LEU A 116 -7.42 -5.45 8.12
C LEU A 116 -6.59 -6.56 7.50
N VAL A 117 -5.47 -6.19 6.88
CA VAL A 117 -4.64 -7.12 6.11
C VAL A 117 -3.29 -6.50 5.77
N ARG A 118 -2.27 -7.37 5.66
CA ARG A 118 -0.97 -7.07 5.04
C ARG A 118 -0.90 -7.78 3.70
N LEU A 119 -0.28 -7.15 2.71
CA LEU A 119 -0.25 -7.63 1.33
C LEU A 119 1.06 -7.27 0.64
N HIS A 120 1.35 -7.99 -0.44
CA HIS A 120 2.38 -7.60 -1.40
C HIS A 120 1.70 -7.25 -2.72
N LEU A 121 2.09 -6.11 -3.28
CA LEU A 121 1.61 -5.65 -4.58
C LEU A 121 2.61 -6.09 -5.66
N SER A 122 2.10 -6.63 -6.78
CA SER A 122 2.91 -7.03 -7.95
C SER A 122 4.15 -7.87 -7.62
N ASN A 123 4.03 -8.84 -6.70
CA ASN A 123 5.12 -9.61 -6.07
C ASN A 123 5.99 -10.44 -7.03
N SER A 124 5.72 -10.44 -8.32
CA SER A 124 6.58 -11.06 -9.34
C SER A 124 7.70 -10.14 -9.85
N VAL A 125 7.57 -8.82 -9.64
CA VAL A 125 8.52 -7.82 -10.16
C VAL A 125 8.84 -6.70 -9.18
N THR A 126 8.09 -6.60 -8.07
CA THR A 126 8.32 -5.60 -7.02
C THR A 126 8.40 -6.24 -5.64
N ASP A 127 9.01 -5.54 -4.69
CA ASP A 127 8.98 -5.85 -3.27
C ASP A 127 8.00 -4.93 -2.51
N GLU A 128 7.11 -4.26 -3.24
CA GLU A 128 6.11 -3.37 -2.66
C GLU A 128 5.23 -4.12 -1.67
N ALA A 129 5.29 -3.68 -0.42
CA ALA A 129 4.47 -4.20 0.66
C ALA A 129 3.43 -3.16 1.07
N GLY A 130 2.24 -3.62 1.44
CA GLY A 130 1.15 -2.78 1.90
C GLY A 130 0.50 -3.27 3.19
N VAL A 131 -0.13 -2.36 3.92
CA VAL A 131 -0.98 -2.66 5.05
C VAL A 131 -2.24 -1.82 5.01
N LEU A 132 -3.38 -2.45 5.23
CA LEU A 132 -4.68 -1.80 5.25
C LEU A 132 -5.27 -1.79 6.65
N TYR A 133 -5.88 -0.66 6.98
CA TYR A 133 -6.58 -0.44 8.24
C TYR A 133 -8.06 -0.15 8.00
N VAL A 134 -8.86 -0.27 9.07
CA VAL A 134 -10.19 0.31 9.17
C VAL A 134 -10.18 1.33 10.31
N ALA A 135 -10.87 2.46 10.11
CA ALA A 135 -10.98 3.52 11.10
C ALA A 135 -12.44 3.93 11.34
N ARG A 136 -12.76 4.23 12.61
CA ARG A 136 -14.08 4.66 13.09
C ARG A 136 -13.92 5.68 14.23
N GLY A 137 -15.05 6.20 14.73
CA GLY A 137 -15.03 7.19 15.82
C GLY A 137 -14.38 8.49 15.35
N LEU A 138 -14.97 9.08 14.31
CA LEU A 138 -14.37 10.15 13.54
C LEU A 138 -14.50 11.51 14.21
N SER A 139 -13.49 12.34 14.01
CA SER A 139 -13.52 13.80 14.25
C SER A 139 -12.97 14.52 13.04
N HIS A 140 -13.37 15.80 12.88
CA HIS A 140 -13.02 16.59 11.70
C HIS A 140 -12.13 17.77 12.09
N GLY A 141 -11.01 17.89 11.40
CA GLY A 141 -10.07 19.00 11.46
C GLY A 141 -9.98 19.71 10.11
N THR A 142 -8.87 20.39 9.90
CA THR A 142 -8.57 21.06 8.62
C THR A 142 -7.60 20.19 7.83
N SER A 143 -7.96 19.85 6.58
CA SER A 143 -7.06 19.18 5.66
C SER A 143 -5.90 20.10 5.28
N GLN A 144 -4.73 19.50 5.08
CA GLN A 144 -3.52 20.19 4.65
C GLN A 144 -2.79 19.28 3.62
N PRO A 145 -3.43 19.05 2.44
CA PRO A 145 -2.80 18.22 1.42
C PRO A 145 -1.49 18.86 0.94
N GLU A 146 -0.60 18.04 0.46
CA GLU A 146 0.63 18.56 -0.15
C GLU A 146 0.29 19.47 -1.33
N PRO A 147 1.03 20.59 -1.56
CA PRO A 147 0.73 21.54 -2.64
C PRO A 147 0.73 20.92 -4.05
N THR A 148 1.32 19.75 -4.20
CA THR A 148 1.40 18.98 -5.45
C THR A 148 0.22 18.06 -5.67
N GLU A 149 -0.64 17.88 -4.65
CA GLU A 149 -1.78 16.97 -4.69
C GLU A 149 -3.08 17.72 -4.91
N GLN A 150 -3.81 17.30 -5.94
CA GLN A 150 -5.18 17.75 -6.20
C GLN A 150 -6.13 16.62 -5.84
N ILE A 151 -6.63 16.65 -4.61
CA ILE A 151 -7.48 15.60 -4.04
C ILE A 151 -8.92 16.08 -4.00
N GLU A 152 -9.85 15.26 -4.50
CA GLU A 152 -11.28 15.38 -4.30
C GLU A 152 -11.73 14.37 -3.24
N VAL A 153 -12.47 14.81 -2.22
CA VAL A 153 -12.93 13.94 -1.11
C VAL A 153 -14.43 13.70 -1.24
N ARG A 154 -14.85 12.43 -1.12
CA ARG A 154 -16.27 12.03 -1.16
C ARG A 154 -16.61 11.05 -0.07
N TRP A 155 -17.77 11.22 0.53
CA TRP A 155 -18.43 10.23 1.36
C TRP A 155 -19.43 9.44 0.49
N VAL A 156 -19.26 8.13 0.41
CA VAL A 156 -20.07 7.24 -0.43
C VAL A 156 -20.68 6.16 0.46
N PRO A 157 -21.98 5.82 0.34
CA PRO A 157 -22.56 4.68 1.03
C PRO A 157 -21.71 3.42 0.79
N PHE A 158 -21.47 2.61 1.83
CA PHE A 158 -20.57 1.46 1.73
C PHE A 158 -20.99 0.48 0.63
N ASP A 159 -22.29 0.20 0.51
CA ASP A 159 -22.81 -0.69 -0.54
C ASP A 159 -22.60 -0.09 -1.95
N GLU A 160 -22.67 1.24 -2.10
CA GLU A 160 -22.36 1.90 -3.36
C GLU A 160 -20.87 1.78 -3.69
N ALA A 161 -19.97 1.93 -2.71
CA ALA A 161 -18.54 1.72 -2.92
C ALA A 161 -18.23 0.28 -3.35
N LEU A 162 -18.91 -0.73 -2.80
CA LEU A 162 -18.82 -2.11 -3.27
C LEU A 162 -19.37 -2.27 -4.69
N ALA A 163 -20.44 -1.58 -5.04
CA ALA A 163 -20.95 -1.59 -6.42
C ALA A 163 -19.96 -0.93 -7.38
N MET A 164 -19.28 0.16 -6.95
CA MET A 164 -18.21 0.80 -7.74
C MET A 164 -17.02 -0.14 -7.99
N VAL A 165 -16.69 -1.03 -7.05
CA VAL A 165 -15.72 -2.11 -7.28
C VAL A 165 -16.25 -3.09 -8.33
N GLY A 166 -17.52 -3.48 -8.22
CA GLY A 166 -18.14 -4.46 -9.11
C GLY A 166 -18.28 -4.01 -10.57
N ASP A 167 -18.48 -2.71 -10.79
CA ASP A 167 -18.64 -2.12 -12.13
C ASP A 167 -17.37 -1.45 -12.68
N GLY A 168 -16.25 -1.49 -11.94
CA GLY A 168 -14.94 -1.00 -12.38
C GLY A 168 -14.73 0.51 -12.23
N ARG A 169 -15.63 1.25 -11.56
CA ARG A 169 -15.40 2.66 -11.20
C ARG A 169 -14.30 2.82 -10.14
N ILE A 170 -14.10 1.77 -9.32
CA ILE A 170 -12.94 1.62 -8.43
C ILE A 170 -12.11 0.47 -8.98
N SER A 171 -10.87 0.75 -9.34
CA SER A 171 -9.93 -0.24 -9.89
C SER A 171 -8.62 -0.34 -9.10
N ASP A 172 -8.44 0.51 -8.09
CA ASP A 172 -7.29 0.44 -7.20
C ASP A 172 -7.31 -0.83 -6.35
N ALA A 173 -6.17 -1.53 -6.30
CA ALA A 173 -6.09 -2.84 -5.64
C ALA A 173 -6.25 -2.75 -4.11
N MET A 174 -5.64 -1.74 -3.47
CA MET A 174 -5.71 -1.56 -2.03
C MET A 174 -7.12 -1.21 -1.58
N THR A 175 -7.78 -0.33 -2.32
CA THR A 175 -9.19 0.04 -2.11
C THR A 175 -10.13 -1.16 -2.25
N ILE A 176 -9.98 -1.94 -3.34
CA ILE A 176 -10.78 -3.15 -3.57
C ILE A 176 -10.62 -4.14 -2.42
N ILE A 177 -9.37 -4.44 -2.02
CA ILE A 177 -9.07 -5.38 -0.94
C ILE A 177 -9.62 -4.84 0.40
N GLY A 178 -9.44 -3.56 0.68
CA GLY A 178 -9.91 -2.93 1.91
C GLY A 178 -11.42 -3.02 2.07
N LEU A 179 -12.18 -2.63 1.05
CA LEU A 179 -13.64 -2.69 1.04
C LEU A 179 -14.13 -4.14 1.17
N GLN A 180 -13.55 -5.08 0.43
CA GLN A 180 -13.90 -6.49 0.52
C GLN A 180 -13.56 -7.08 1.90
N ARG A 181 -12.46 -6.70 2.53
CA ARG A 181 -12.11 -7.14 3.90
C ARG A 181 -13.12 -6.67 4.93
N VAL A 182 -13.58 -5.42 4.84
CA VAL A 182 -14.65 -4.90 5.70
C VAL A 182 -15.97 -5.63 5.44
N ALA A 183 -16.31 -5.90 4.19
CA ALA A 183 -17.52 -6.69 3.87
C ALA A 183 -17.45 -8.10 4.46
N LEU A 184 -16.31 -8.77 4.38
CA LEU A 184 -16.10 -10.11 4.97
C LEU A 184 -16.13 -10.08 6.50
N GLU A 185 -15.62 -9.01 7.14
CA GLU A 185 -15.75 -8.82 8.60
C GLU A 185 -17.23 -8.74 9.01
N ARG A 186 -18.02 -7.96 8.30
CA ARG A 186 -19.46 -7.81 8.56
C ARG A 186 -20.23 -9.13 8.44
N LEU A 187 -19.79 -10.01 7.55
CA LEU A 187 -20.33 -11.36 7.40
C LEU A 187 -19.81 -12.35 8.46
N GLY A 188 -18.91 -11.92 9.36
CA GLY A 188 -18.29 -12.79 10.34
C GLY A 188 -17.29 -13.80 9.74
N ALA A 189 -16.91 -13.63 8.48
CA ALA A 189 -16.00 -14.54 7.79
C ALA A 189 -14.53 -14.33 8.15
N VAL A 190 -14.18 -13.14 8.64
CA VAL A 190 -12.81 -12.77 9.06
C VAL A 190 -12.87 -11.89 10.30
N ALA A 191 -11.81 -11.90 11.11
CA ALA A 191 -11.64 -11.00 12.25
C ALA A 191 -10.70 -9.84 11.89
N VAL A 192 -10.94 -8.67 12.48
CA VAL A 192 -10.04 -7.50 12.44
C VAL A 192 -9.26 -7.46 13.74
N VAL A 193 -7.95 -7.25 13.65
CA VAL A 193 -7.09 -7.08 14.82
C VAL A 193 -7.26 -5.65 15.33
N ARG A 194 -8.04 -5.48 16.40
CA ARG A 194 -8.43 -4.16 16.95
C ARG A 194 -7.43 -3.56 17.94
N ASP A 195 -6.23 -4.09 18.05
CA ASP A 195 -5.14 -3.51 18.85
C ASP A 195 -3.87 -3.50 17.97
N ALA A 196 -3.87 -2.61 16.99
CA ALA A 196 -2.82 -2.52 15.98
C ALA A 196 -1.42 -2.15 16.53
N ALA A 197 -1.31 -1.82 17.82
CA ALA A 197 -0.02 -1.59 18.49
C ALA A 197 0.83 -2.88 18.68
N THR A 198 0.23 -4.06 18.46
CA THR A 198 0.89 -5.37 18.66
C THR A 198 0.88 -6.24 17.38
N GLY A 199 0.66 -5.65 16.22
CA GLY A 199 0.70 -6.38 14.95
C GLY A 199 2.04 -7.09 14.74
N PRO A 200 2.05 -8.26 14.07
CA PRO A 200 3.27 -9.01 13.80
C PRO A 200 4.27 -8.14 13.03
N ALA A 201 5.55 -8.42 13.26
CA ALA A 201 6.68 -7.73 12.63
C ALA A 201 6.47 -7.47 11.13
N SER A 202 7.07 -6.40 10.64
CA SER A 202 7.09 -6.00 9.23
C SER A 202 7.15 -7.19 8.27
N LEU A 203 6.38 -7.12 7.17
CA LEU A 203 6.59 -8.04 6.06
C LEU A 203 8.08 -8.02 5.68
N PRO A 204 8.70 -9.19 5.41
CA PRO A 204 10.10 -9.23 5.03
C PRO A 204 10.29 -8.39 3.76
N ARG A 205 11.18 -7.41 3.83
CA ARG A 205 11.64 -6.64 2.68
C ARG A 205 12.96 -7.23 2.21
N HIS A 206 13.23 -7.12 0.92
CA HIS A 206 14.58 -7.36 0.43
C HIS A 206 15.51 -6.31 1.04
N GLU A 207 16.45 -6.74 1.87
CA GLU A 207 17.57 -5.89 2.22
C GLU A 207 18.43 -5.65 0.95
N PRO A 208 18.93 -4.42 0.77
CA PRO A 208 19.69 -4.02 -0.42
C PRO A 208 20.95 -4.87 -0.65
#